data_9fc10554d5ec61378b18c71b5da96f2c
#
_entry.id   9fc10554d5ec61378b18c71b5da96f2c
#
_cell.length_a   1.000
_cell.length_b   1.000
_cell.length_c   1.000
_cell.angle_alpha   90.00
_cell.angle_beta   90.00
_cell.angle_gamma   90.00
#
_symmetry.space_group_name_H-M   'P 1'
#
loop_
_entity.id
_entity.type
_entity.pdbx_description
1 polymer ?
#
loop_
_entity_poly.entity_id
_entity_poly.type
_entity_poly.pdbx_seq_one_letter_code
_entity_poly.pdbx_strand_id
1 'polypeptide(L)'
;HHRLVGSEMCIRDRVETDLEEKVVINSKKDLLVYSYRVAGTVGLMMSKIMRVKDKEALKGAIDLGIAMQLTNIARDVCEDKARNRQYIEHDFSSICTLINESQAFYEKSFTSISSIPVKSRFSVIVARRVYRKIGDYILKQNNIDNYNKAGKIYVPIFEKVIQTFLS
;
A
#
# COMPACT_ATOMS: atom_id res chain seq x y z
N HIS A 1 -8.31 -5.21 25.73
CA HIS A 1 -9.44 -4.39 25.25
C HIS A 1 -8.96 -3.02 24.72
N HIS A 2 -8.08 -2.27 25.42
CA HIS A 2 -7.67 -0.93 25.00
C HIS A 2 -6.91 -0.82 23.66
N ARG A 3 -6.31 -1.89 23.15
CA ARG A 3 -5.55 -1.86 21.90
C ARG A 3 -6.39 -2.01 20.62
N LEU A 4 -7.59 -2.56 20.73
CA LEU A 4 -8.55 -2.64 19.61
C LEU A 4 -9.27 -1.30 19.41
N VAL A 5 -9.57 -0.59 20.48
CA VAL A 5 -10.25 0.72 20.46
C VAL A 5 -9.47 1.75 19.60
N GLY A 6 -8.13 1.74 19.65
CA GLY A 6 -7.32 2.64 18.80
C GLY A 6 -7.39 2.32 17.31
N SER A 7 -7.49 1.05 16.92
CA SER A 7 -7.61 0.65 15.52
C SER A 7 -9.03 0.87 14.97
N GLU A 8 -10.05 0.69 15.80
CA GLU A 8 -11.44 1.01 15.44
C GLU A 8 -11.63 2.52 15.25
N MET A 9 -11.06 3.36 16.12
CA MET A 9 -11.04 4.81 15.93
C MET A 9 -10.36 5.22 14.64
N CYS A 10 -9.22 4.63 14.28
CA CYS A 10 -8.54 4.93 13.01
C CYS A 10 -9.38 4.54 11.79
N ILE A 11 -10.14 3.43 11.85
CA ILE A 11 -11.04 3.01 10.76
C ILE A 11 -12.22 3.95 10.66
N ARG A 12 -12.78 4.37 11.78
CA ARG A 12 -13.91 5.30 11.84
C ARG A 12 -13.53 6.68 11.30
N ASP A 13 -12.38 7.25 11.76
CA ASP A 13 -11.84 8.52 11.25
C ASP A 13 -11.62 8.48 9.72
N ARG A 14 -11.25 7.31 9.19
CA ARG A 14 -11.11 7.10 7.75
C ARG A 14 -12.46 7.17 7.04
N VAL A 15 -13.47 6.45 7.54
CA VAL A 15 -14.81 6.45 6.93
C VAL A 15 -15.38 7.86 6.92
N GLU A 16 -15.14 8.64 7.97
CA GLU A 16 -15.52 10.05 8.02
C GLU A 16 -14.79 10.88 6.95
N THR A 17 -13.46 10.69 6.77
CA THR A 17 -12.70 11.35 5.70
C THR A 17 -13.13 10.88 4.30
N ASP A 18 -13.49 9.62 4.14
CA ASP A 18 -13.99 9.08 2.85
C ASP A 18 -15.38 9.60 2.48
N LEU A 19 -16.12 10.15 3.43
CA LEU A 19 -17.44 10.82 3.21
C LEU A 19 -17.30 12.30 2.83
N GLU A 20 -16.11 12.90 2.95
CA GLU A 20 -15.87 14.27 2.51
C GLU A 20 -16.01 14.39 0.98
N GLU A 21 -16.67 15.43 0.52
CA GLU A 21 -16.86 15.71 -0.92
C GLU A 21 -15.52 15.97 -1.65
N LYS A 22 -14.51 16.40 -0.90
CA LYS A 22 -13.17 16.69 -1.43
C LYS A 22 -12.10 16.29 -0.42
N VAL A 23 -11.17 15.45 -0.84
CA VAL A 23 -9.98 15.08 -0.05
C VAL A 23 -8.73 15.61 -0.74
N VAL A 24 -7.95 16.44 -0.03
CA VAL A 24 -6.66 16.95 -0.51
C VAL A 24 -5.62 16.75 0.56
N ILE A 25 -4.54 16.02 0.23
CA ILE A 25 -3.39 15.83 1.10
C ILE A 25 -2.24 16.71 0.59
N ASN A 26 -1.78 17.62 1.45
CA ASN A 26 -0.80 18.65 1.08
C ASN A 26 0.61 18.37 1.59
N SER A 27 0.80 17.37 2.43
CA SER A 27 2.13 17.04 2.95
C SER A 27 2.41 15.54 2.91
N LYS A 28 3.70 15.23 2.76
CA LYS A 28 4.19 13.84 2.87
C LYS A 28 3.86 13.21 4.23
N LYS A 29 3.91 13.98 5.30
CA LYS A 29 3.57 13.51 6.64
C LYS A 29 2.10 13.08 6.70
N ASP A 30 1.20 13.89 6.17
CA ASP A 30 -0.24 13.59 6.17
C ASP A 30 -0.54 12.38 5.28
N LEU A 31 0.16 12.24 4.15
CA LEU A 31 0.07 11.08 3.28
C LEU A 31 0.48 9.78 4.00
N LEU A 32 1.57 9.81 4.77
CA LEU A 32 2.01 8.66 5.54
C LEU A 32 1.05 8.34 6.70
N VAL A 33 0.52 9.35 7.38
CA VAL A 33 -0.49 9.18 8.42
C VAL A 33 -1.77 8.57 7.82
N TYR A 34 -2.22 9.07 6.69
CA TYR A 34 -3.34 8.51 5.94
C TYR A 34 -3.09 7.03 5.58
N SER A 35 -1.94 6.73 4.95
CA SER A 35 -1.58 5.37 4.55
C SER A 35 -1.48 4.42 5.74
N TYR A 36 -0.95 4.88 6.87
CA TYR A 36 -0.94 4.12 8.12
C TYR A 36 -2.36 3.82 8.61
N ARG A 37 -3.24 4.82 8.67
CA ARG A 37 -4.62 4.66 9.12
C ARG A 37 -5.42 3.72 8.24
N VAL A 38 -5.22 3.79 6.91
CA VAL A 38 -5.96 3.03 5.90
C VAL A 38 -5.49 1.59 5.79
N ALA A 39 -4.18 1.37 5.77
CA ALA A 39 -3.61 0.07 5.43
C ALA A 39 -2.61 -0.45 6.47
N GLY A 40 -1.82 0.41 7.11
CA GLY A 40 -0.92 -0.02 8.18
C GLY A 40 -1.66 -0.66 9.35
N THR A 41 -2.80 -0.09 9.77
CA THR A 41 -3.67 -0.66 10.82
C THR A 41 -4.25 -2.01 10.41
N VAL A 42 -4.59 -2.20 9.13
CA VAL A 42 -5.06 -3.48 8.60
C VAL A 42 -3.96 -4.53 8.68
N GLY A 43 -2.71 -4.19 8.28
CA GLY A 43 -1.56 -5.07 8.44
C GLY A 43 -1.36 -5.51 9.89
N LEU A 44 -1.46 -4.56 10.84
CA LEU A 44 -1.38 -4.84 12.26
C LEU A 44 -2.50 -5.77 12.74
N MET A 45 -3.74 -5.53 12.33
CA MET A 45 -4.89 -6.37 12.68
C MET A 45 -4.73 -7.79 12.14
N MET A 46 -4.36 -7.95 10.88
CA MET A 46 -4.11 -9.25 10.25
C MET A 46 -3.03 -10.03 10.98
N SER A 47 -1.92 -9.37 11.36
CA SER A 47 -0.85 -9.99 12.12
C SER A 47 -1.32 -10.49 13.50
N LYS A 48 -2.19 -9.73 14.16
CA LYS A 48 -2.79 -10.15 15.43
C LYS A 48 -3.74 -11.35 15.28
N ILE A 49 -4.55 -11.38 14.22
CA ILE A 49 -5.40 -12.54 13.88
C ILE A 49 -4.53 -13.77 13.64
N MET A 50 -3.38 -13.62 12.98
CA MET A 50 -2.39 -14.67 12.77
C MET A 50 -1.58 -15.01 14.05
N ARG A 51 -1.87 -14.37 15.18
CA ARG A 51 -1.22 -14.56 16.48
C ARG A 51 0.28 -14.24 16.49
N VAL A 52 0.71 -13.34 15.63
CA VAL A 52 2.09 -12.82 15.63
C VAL A 52 2.31 -12.01 16.89
N LYS A 53 3.36 -12.36 17.67
CA LYS A 53 3.70 -11.70 18.95
C LYS A 53 4.95 -10.85 18.85
N ASP A 54 5.81 -11.13 17.88
CA ASP A 54 7.05 -10.40 17.66
C ASP A 54 6.77 -8.96 17.26
N LYS A 55 7.38 -8.01 17.98
CA LYS A 55 7.17 -6.58 17.78
C LYS A 55 7.69 -6.09 16.43
N GLU A 56 8.83 -6.62 15.98
CA GLU A 56 9.39 -6.25 14.68
C GLU A 56 8.53 -6.79 13.54
N ALA A 57 7.95 -7.98 13.68
CA ALA A 57 7.00 -8.51 12.71
C ALA A 57 5.71 -7.68 12.66
N LEU A 58 5.21 -7.19 13.79
CA LEU A 58 4.05 -6.29 13.82
C LEU A 58 4.36 -4.95 13.13
N LYS A 59 5.56 -4.41 13.32
CA LYS A 59 6.03 -3.21 12.64
C LYS A 59 6.17 -3.43 11.13
N GLY A 60 6.79 -4.55 10.73
CA GLY A 60 6.91 -4.92 9.31
C GLY A 60 5.56 -5.12 8.61
N ALA A 61 4.54 -5.61 9.33
CA ALA A 61 3.18 -5.69 8.79
C ALA A 61 2.54 -4.31 8.57
N ILE A 62 2.81 -3.34 9.44
CA ILE A 62 2.42 -1.95 9.26
C ILE A 62 3.13 -1.37 8.02
N ASP A 63 4.44 -1.56 7.92
CA ASP A 63 5.24 -1.08 6.79
C ASP A 63 4.75 -1.67 5.46
N LEU A 64 4.40 -2.97 5.44
CA LEU A 64 3.83 -3.62 4.24
C LEU A 64 2.48 -3.00 3.85
N GLY A 65 1.61 -2.73 4.82
CA GLY A 65 0.34 -2.05 4.57
C GLY A 65 0.55 -0.67 3.97
N ILE A 66 1.45 0.13 4.55
CA ILE A 66 1.80 1.47 4.03
C ILE A 66 2.36 1.35 2.60
N ALA A 67 3.29 0.43 2.33
CA ALA A 67 3.86 0.21 1.01
C ALA A 67 2.79 -0.07 -0.06
N MET A 68 1.85 -0.97 0.26
CA MET A 68 0.74 -1.31 -0.63
C MET A 68 -0.18 -0.11 -0.88
N GLN A 69 -0.46 0.70 0.14
CA GLN A 69 -1.30 1.89 0.00
C GLN A 69 -0.64 2.97 -0.84
N LEU A 70 0.65 3.25 -0.64
CA LEU A 70 1.40 4.17 -1.49
C LEU A 70 1.40 3.72 -2.96
N THR A 71 1.53 2.40 -3.20
CA THR A 71 1.44 1.83 -4.54
C THR A 71 0.03 2.01 -5.15
N ASN A 72 -1.04 1.84 -4.35
CA ASN A 72 -2.41 2.09 -4.80
C ASN A 72 -2.61 3.56 -5.18
N ILE A 73 -2.17 4.50 -4.33
CA ILE A 73 -2.27 5.94 -4.59
C ILE A 73 -1.52 6.29 -5.89
N ALA A 74 -0.30 5.77 -6.10
CA ALA A 74 0.45 5.99 -7.33
C ALA A 74 -0.21 5.37 -8.57
N ARG A 75 -0.98 4.29 -8.43
CA ARG A 75 -1.70 3.63 -9.52
C ARG A 75 -2.99 4.33 -9.89
N ASP A 76 -3.67 4.89 -8.90
CA ASP A 76 -5.07 5.32 -9.03
C ASP A 76 -5.23 6.84 -9.15
N VAL A 77 -4.14 7.62 -9.42
CA VAL A 77 -4.14 9.10 -9.47
C VAL A 77 -5.24 9.66 -10.39
N CYS A 78 -5.47 9.05 -11.56
CA CYS A 78 -6.53 9.49 -12.47
C CYS A 78 -7.93 9.23 -11.92
N GLU A 79 -8.16 8.05 -11.33
CA GLU A 79 -9.44 7.68 -10.74
C GLU A 79 -9.75 8.51 -9.50
N ASP A 80 -8.74 8.76 -8.66
CA ASP A 80 -8.88 9.58 -7.46
C ASP A 80 -9.22 11.03 -7.82
N LYS A 81 -8.56 11.58 -8.81
CA LYS A 81 -8.87 12.93 -9.34
C LYS A 81 -10.32 13.04 -9.84
N ALA A 82 -10.81 12.01 -10.54
CA ALA A 82 -12.20 11.97 -11.00
C ALA A 82 -13.22 11.90 -9.85
N ARG A 83 -12.79 11.49 -8.65
CA ARG A 83 -13.58 11.43 -7.41
C ARG A 83 -13.32 12.61 -6.47
N ASN A 84 -12.74 13.71 -6.96
CA ASN A 84 -12.33 14.88 -6.17
C ASN A 84 -11.35 14.54 -5.03
N ARG A 85 -10.49 13.52 -5.23
CA ARG A 85 -9.45 13.11 -4.28
C ARG A 85 -8.08 13.39 -4.86
N GLN A 86 -7.25 14.08 -4.11
CA GLN A 86 -5.87 14.38 -4.49
C GLN A 86 -4.94 14.02 -3.33
N TYR A 87 -4.20 12.94 -3.50
CA TYR A 87 -3.21 12.47 -2.53
C TYR A 87 -1.78 12.91 -2.90
N ILE A 88 -1.52 13.10 -4.20
CA ILE A 88 -0.27 13.61 -4.77
C ILE A 88 -0.59 14.47 -5.98
N GLU A 89 0.41 15.21 -6.48
CA GLU A 89 0.28 15.94 -7.74
C GLU A 89 0.12 14.97 -8.92
N HIS A 90 -0.67 15.39 -9.93
CA HIS A 90 -0.93 14.60 -11.14
C HIS A 90 0.19 14.81 -12.17
N ASP A 91 1.40 14.50 -11.80
CA ASP A 91 2.58 14.50 -12.67
C ASP A 91 3.39 13.20 -12.47
N PHE A 92 4.14 12.82 -13.51
CA PHE A 92 4.86 11.55 -13.50
C PHE A 92 6.01 11.51 -12.50
N SER A 93 6.62 12.67 -12.19
CA SER A 93 7.70 12.76 -11.19
C SER A 93 7.20 12.44 -9.79
N SER A 94 6.04 12.98 -9.40
CA SER A 94 5.39 12.69 -8.12
C SER A 94 5.00 11.23 -8.01
N ILE A 95 4.46 10.62 -9.09
CA ILE A 95 4.16 9.19 -9.16
C ILE A 95 5.43 8.35 -8.96
N CYS A 96 6.51 8.65 -9.67
CA CYS A 96 7.79 7.94 -9.54
C CYS A 96 8.37 8.07 -8.13
N THR A 97 8.32 9.27 -7.56
CA THR A 97 8.78 9.53 -6.19
C THR A 97 8.01 8.66 -5.19
N LEU A 98 6.69 8.59 -5.32
CA LEU A 98 5.86 7.79 -4.44
C LEU A 98 6.13 6.28 -4.57
N ILE A 99 6.33 5.78 -5.80
CA ILE A 99 6.72 4.37 -6.02
C ILE A 99 8.08 4.09 -5.36
N ASN A 100 9.07 4.96 -5.52
CA ASN A 100 10.38 4.79 -4.90
C ASN A 100 10.28 4.80 -3.36
N GLU A 101 9.43 5.64 -2.79
CA GLU A 101 9.16 5.62 -1.35
C GLU A 101 8.49 4.32 -0.90
N SER A 102 7.53 3.81 -1.68
CA SER A 102 6.89 2.52 -1.38
C SER A 102 7.89 1.37 -1.33
N GLN A 103 8.94 1.39 -2.20
CA GLN A 103 9.99 0.37 -2.20
C GLN A 103 10.74 0.32 -0.87
N ALA A 104 11.04 1.47 -0.26
CA ALA A 104 11.70 1.51 1.05
C ALA A 104 10.87 0.81 2.15
N PHE A 105 9.54 0.97 2.12
CA PHE A 105 8.64 0.26 3.04
C PHE A 105 8.55 -1.24 2.71
N TYR A 106 8.53 -1.63 1.44
CA TYR A 106 8.61 -3.04 1.04
C TYR A 106 9.89 -3.71 1.53
N GLU A 107 11.04 -3.05 1.46
CA GLU A 107 12.30 -3.61 1.95
C GLU A 107 12.28 -3.78 3.49
N LYS A 108 11.84 -2.75 4.23
CA LYS A 108 11.71 -2.83 5.69
C LYS A 108 10.77 -3.96 6.13
N SER A 109 9.68 -4.17 5.41
CA SER A 109 8.72 -5.23 5.74
C SER A 109 9.26 -6.63 5.52
N PHE A 110 10.22 -6.83 4.63
CA PHE A 110 10.66 -8.15 4.20
C PHE A 110 11.35 -8.95 5.32
N THR A 111 12.20 -8.29 6.11
CA THR A 111 12.94 -8.92 7.20
C THR A 111 12.04 -9.55 8.25
N SER A 112 10.85 -9.00 8.42
CA SER A 112 9.87 -9.40 9.43
C SER A 112 8.95 -10.55 8.99
N ILE A 113 8.95 -10.91 7.69
CA ILE A 113 8.07 -11.97 7.16
C ILE A 113 8.41 -13.34 7.76
N SER A 114 9.68 -13.58 8.14
CA SER A 114 10.10 -14.83 8.79
C SER A 114 9.38 -15.11 10.10
N SER A 115 8.90 -14.10 10.79
CA SER A 115 8.15 -14.23 12.04
C SER A 115 6.65 -14.53 11.86
N ILE A 116 6.16 -14.51 10.61
CA ILE A 116 4.77 -14.87 10.28
C ILE A 116 4.65 -16.42 10.30
N PRO A 117 3.53 -16.98 10.80
CA PRO A 117 3.30 -18.42 10.72
C PRO A 117 3.44 -18.96 9.30
N VAL A 118 4.14 -20.09 9.14
CA VAL A 118 4.52 -20.66 7.82
C VAL A 118 3.34 -20.79 6.86
N LYS A 119 2.16 -21.18 7.36
CA LYS A 119 0.93 -21.33 6.56
C LYS A 119 0.48 -20.03 5.88
N SER A 120 0.73 -18.88 6.53
CA SER A 120 0.33 -17.55 6.02
C SER A 120 1.48 -16.83 5.32
N ARG A 121 2.72 -17.22 5.59
CA ARG A 121 3.94 -16.57 5.07
C ARG A 121 3.96 -16.53 3.55
N PHE A 122 3.69 -17.66 2.91
CA PHE A 122 3.67 -17.77 1.46
C PHE A 122 2.71 -16.76 0.83
N SER A 123 1.46 -16.70 1.31
CA SER A 123 0.47 -15.74 0.77
C SER A 123 0.89 -14.29 0.94
N VAL A 124 1.54 -13.95 2.06
CA VAL A 124 2.05 -12.59 2.31
C VAL A 124 3.21 -12.25 1.36
N ILE A 125 4.12 -13.21 1.11
CA ILE A 125 5.23 -13.02 0.16
C ILE A 125 4.69 -12.82 -1.26
N VAL A 126 3.75 -13.66 -1.70
CA VAL A 126 3.11 -13.52 -3.02
C VAL A 126 2.45 -12.15 -3.17
N ALA A 127 1.63 -11.75 -2.20
CA ALA A 127 0.97 -10.45 -2.21
C ALA A 127 1.98 -9.30 -2.30
N ARG A 128 3.03 -9.31 -1.46
CA ARG A 128 4.11 -8.33 -1.50
C ARG A 128 4.76 -8.25 -2.88
N ARG A 129 5.12 -9.37 -3.48
CA ARG A 129 5.77 -9.43 -4.80
C ARG A 129 4.86 -8.89 -5.90
N VAL A 130 3.61 -9.32 -5.92
CA VAL A 130 2.63 -8.85 -6.92
C VAL A 130 2.40 -7.36 -6.81
N TYR A 131 2.27 -6.81 -5.61
CA TYR A 131 2.10 -5.37 -5.43
C TYR A 131 3.34 -4.57 -5.85
N ARG A 132 4.55 -5.04 -5.56
CA ARG A 132 5.78 -4.40 -6.06
C ARG A 132 5.81 -4.36 -7.58
N LYS A 133 5.33 -5.41 -8.25
CA LYS A 133 5.24 -5.44 -9.72
C LYS A 133 4.30 -4.39 -10.28
N ILE A 134 3.23 -4.01 -9.58
CA ILE A 134 2.41 -2.86 -9.99
C ILE A 134 3.28 -1.61 -10.13
N GLY A 135 4.14 -1.33 -9.15
CA GLY A 135 5.11 -0.23 -9.21
C GLY A 135 6.03 -0.30 -10.42
N ASP A 136 6.60 -1.48 -10.70
CA ASP A 136 7.45 -1.70 -11.89
C ASP A 136 6.70 -1.37 -13.20
N TYR A 137 5.43 -1.78 -13.31
CA TYR A 137 4.60 -1.51 -14.49
C TYR A 137 4.22 -0.02 -14.61
N ILE A 138 4.02 0.69 -13.48
CA ILE A 138 3.80 2.13 -13.47
C ILE A 138 5.05 2.85 -14.00
N LEU A 139 6.23 2.52 -13.49
CA LEU A 139 7.49 3.15 -13.90
C LEU A 139 7.81 2.92 -15.38
N LYS A 140 7.39 1.81 -15.97
CA LYS A 140 7.55 1.52 -17.41
C LYS A 140 6.76 2.47 -18.32
N GLN A 141 5.82 3.25 -17.82
CA GLN A 141 5.06 4.21 -18.64
C GLN A 141 5.92 5.39 -19.08
N ASN A 142 6.99 5.71 -18.38
CA ASN A 142 8.01 6.71 -18.69
C ASN A 142 7.53 8.18 -18.72
N ASN A 143 6.24 8.44 -18.89
CA ASN A 143 5.67 9.77 -18.87
C ASN A 143 4.18 9.74 -18.49
N ILE A 144 3.63 10.93 -18.21
CA ILE A 144 2.25 11.09 -17.76
C ILE A 144 1.22 10.73 -18.84
N ASP A 145 1.53 10.98 -20.12
CA ASP A 145 0.59 10.71 -21.21
C ASP A 145 0.40 9.20 -21.40
N ASN A 146 1.49 8.43 -21.35
CA ASN A 146 1.43 6.97 -21.41
C ASN A 146 0.72 6.39 -20.18
N TYR A 147 1.01 6.93 -18.99
CA TYR A 147 0.34 6.54 -17.75
C TYR A 147 -1.18 6.78 -17.86
N ASN A 148 -1.61 7.95 -18.32
CA ASN A 148 -3.03 8.28 -18.51
C ASN A 148 -3.70 7.38 -19.55
N LYS A 149 -3.02 7.09 -20.68
CA LYS A 149 -3.52 6.19 -21.73
C LYS A 149 -3.63 4.74 -21.28
N ALA A 150 -2.72 4.27 -20.44
CA ALA A 150 -2.74 2.92 -19.91
C ALA A 150 -3.95 2.65 -19.00
N GLY A 151 -4.55 3.68 -18.43
CA GLY A 151 -5.62 3.55 -17.45
C GLY A 151 -5.15 2.83 -16.19
N LYS A 152 -6.01 2.03 -15.58
CA LYS A 152 -5.65 1.30 -14.38
C LYS A 152 -4.68 0.17 -14.66
N ILE A 153 -3.48 0.28 -14.11
CA ILE A 153 -2.37 -0.64 -14.33
C ILE A 153 -2.52 -1.89 -13.46
N TYR A 154 -2.52 -3.06 -14.08
CA TYR A 154 -2.60 -4.37 -13.44
C TYR A 154 -1.42 -5.25 -13.78
N VAL A 155 -1.05 -6.12 -12.85
CA VAL A 155 -0.10 -7.21 -13.13
C VAL A 155 -0.83 -8.31 -13.93
N PRO A 156 -0.32 -8.72 -15.10
CA PRO A 156 -0.91 -9.81 -15.88
C PRO A 156 -0.96 -11.13 -15.12
N ILE A 157 -1.93 -11.99 -15.44
CA ILE A 157 -2.13 -13.27 -14.74
C ILE A 157 -0.88 -14.15 -14.79
N PHE A 158 -0.22 -14.26 -15.95
CA PHE A 158 0.99 -15.05 -16.08
C PHE A 158 2.12 -14.56 -15.17
N GLU A 159 2.28 -13.24 -15.02
CA GLU A 159 3.27 -12.65 -14.11
C GLU A 159 2.92 -12.94 -12.64
N LYS A 160 1.63 -12.92 -12.27
CA LYS A 160 1.19 -13.33 -10.94
C LYS A 160 1.57 -14.78 -10.65
N VAL A 161 1.40 -15.67 -11.62
CA VAL A 161 1.80 -17.08 -11.52
C VAL A 161 3.32 -17.19 -11.33
N ILE A 162 4.11 -16.48 -12.14
CA ILE A 162 5.58 -16.45 -11.98
C ILE A 162 5.96 -15.99 -10.57
N GLN A 163 5.38 -14.87 -10.10
CA GLN A 163 5.67 -14.36 -8.75
C GLN A 163 5.26 -15.34 -7.65
N THR A 164 4.24 -16.16 -7.89
CA THR A 164 3.82 -17.22 -6.96
C THR A 164 4.87 -18.33 -6.90
N PHE A 165 5.43 -18.77 -8.02
CA PHE A 165 6.47 -19.81 -8.06
C PHE A 165 7.82 -19.33 -7.48
N LEU A 166 8.11 -18.04 -7.55
CA LEU A 166 9.33 -17.44 -6.99
C LEU A 166 9.23 -17.15 -5.48
N SER A 167 8.06 -17.39 -4.86
CA SER A 167 7.80 -17.07 -3.43
C SER A 167 7.98 -18.27 -2.54
#